data_13c1acc89c9115d4fffdd36428773f7e
#
_entry.id   13c1acc89c9115d4fffdd36428773f7e
#
_cell.length_a   1.000
_cell.length_b   1.000
_cell.length_c   1.000
_cell.angle_alpha   90.00
_cell.angle_beta   90.00
_cell.angle_gamma   90.00
#
_symmetry.space_group_name_H-M   'P 1'
#
loop_
_entity.id
_entity.type
_entity.pdbx_description
1 polymer ?
#
loop_
_entity_poly.entity_id
_entity_poly.type
_entity_poly.pdbx_seq_one_letter_code
_entity_poly.pdbx_strand_id
1 'polypeptide(L)'
;MLKKQADIILKYILMSKRYNHYHVKIDFDKKRPECNIGNLYSEYMSGKTNKDSFHFLSNSFTLIASRSKMFVDGTILSNSTNSINSQLLKGLLYYYSLAKDFPNIKQISIIRKRAKSIDFNYKECKTDIIQPIIGSGNKKFSLQKDKLKVIFEETEKGNAMRIALSYWLKGIASKEKYYKFDHLWRAYNRLFMYQGNTSKEVDCMSKMRIFIINNKNLFTNTLKITNAYTNNELRDFRWRSLILNDYATSKKTKAFHDFILRYHDIRIMKLFNEILPY
;
A
#
# COMPACT_ATOMS: atom_id res chain seq x y z
N MET A 1 -29.10 -20.31 -36.38
CA MET A 1 -28.17 -19.27 -35.87
C MET A 1 -28.88 -18.19 -35.07
N LEU A 2 -29.98 -17.62 -35.52
CA LEU A 2 -30.76 -16.55 -34.83
C LEU A 2 -31.30 -16.94 -33.44
N LYS A 3 -31.75 -18.17 -33.24
CA LYS A 3 -32.27 -18.63 -31.93
C LYS A 3 -31.18 -18.66 -30.85
N LYS A 4 -29.96 -19.09 -31.17
CA LYS A 4 -28.81 -19.04 -30.22
C LYS A 4 -28.38 -17.61 -29.87
N GLN A 5 -28.45 -16.68 -30.81
CA GLN A 5 -28.17 -15.28 -30.54
C GLN A 5 -29.25 -14.64 -29.68
N ALA A 6 -30.54 -14.95 -29.91
CA ALA A 6 -31.66 -14.51 -29.10
C ALA A 6 -31.55 -15.04 -27.65
N ASP A 7 -31.19 -16.29 -27.48
CA ASP A 7 -30.98 -16.89 -26.11
C ASP A 7 -29.81 -16.27 -25.36
N ILE A 8 -28.72 -15.93 -26.04
CA ILE A 8 -27.59 -15.22 -25.47
C ILE A 8 -27.99 -13.81 -25.03
N ILE A 9 -28.73 -13.08 -25.91
CA ILE A 9 -29.21 -11.72 -25.61
C ILE A 9 -30.24 -11.77 -24.46
N LEU A 10 -31.15 -12.74 -24.47
CA LEU A 10 -32.13 -12.92 -23.39
C LEU A 10 -31.46 -13.27 -22.06
N LYS A 11 -30.45 -14.14 -22.09
CA LYS A 11 -29.63 -14.48 -20.93
C LYS A 11 -28.86 -13.27 -20.41
N TYR A 12 -28.33 -12.42 -21.30
CA TYR A 12 -27.66 -11.16 -20.95
C TYR A 12 -28.63 -10.15 -20.33
N ILE A 13 -29.83 -10.01 -20.88
CA ILE A 13 -30.91 -9.14 -20.36
C ILE A 13 -31.43 -9.64 -19.01
N LEU A 14 -31.60 -10.95 -18.85
CA LEU A 14 -32.01 -11.58 -17.59
C LEU A 14 -30.93 -11.51 -16.53
N MET A 15 -29.64 -11.61 -16.90
CA MET A 15 -28.52 -11.40 -15.98
C MET A 15 -28.39 -9.93 -15.58
N SER A 16 -28.59 -8.98 -16.49
CA SER A 16 -28.54 -7.53 -16.17
C SER A 16 -29.62 -7.10 -15.18
N LYS A 17 -30.78 -7.77 -15.15
CA LYS A 17 -31.84 -7.52 -14.17
C LYS A 17 -31.51 -7.98 -12.75
N ARG A 18 -30.49 -8.83 -12.55
CA ARG A 18 -30.10 -9.39 -11.25
C ARG A 18 -29.01 -8.60 -10.53
N TYR A 19 -28.34 -7.66 -11.21
CA TYR A 19 -27.22 -6.92 -10.65
C TYR A 19 -27.61 -5.48 -10.34
N ASN A 20 -27.10 -5.01 -9.20
CA ASN A 20 -27.09 -3.60 -8.83
C ASN A 20 -25.79 -3.01 -9.38
N HIS A 21 -25.89 -1.98 -10.21
CA HIS A 21 -24.74 -1.28 -10.79
C HIS A 21 -24.48 -0.01 -9.98
N TYR A 22 -23.30 0.07 -9.41
CA TYR A 22 -22.84 1.18 -8.61
C TYR A 22 -21.86 2.03 -9.40
N HIS A 23 -22.11 3.33 -9.41
CA HIS A 23 -21.19 4.35 -9.91
C HIS A 23 -20.80 5.19 -8.71
N VAL A 24 -19.55 5.04 -8.25
CA VAL A 24 -19.03 5.81 -7.12
C VAL A 24 -17.97 6.75 -7.64
N LYS A 25 -18.23 8.05 -7.54
CA LYS A 25 -17.30 9.10 -7.96
C LYS A 25 -16.72 9.78 -6.74
N ILE A 26 -15.39 9.94 -6.72
CA ILE A 26 -14.66 10.72 -5.74
C ILE A 26 -14.04 11.91 -6.44
N ASP A 27 -14.40 13.11 -6.01
CA ASP A 27 -13.85 14.37 -6.49
C ASP A 27 -12.83 14.91 -5.48
N PHE A 28 -11.71 15.41 -5.99
CA PHE A 28 -10.62 15.98 -5.22
C PHE A 28 -10.58 17.50 -5.30
N ASP A 29 -9.86 18.11 -4.37
CA ASP A 29 -9.72 19.57 -4.17
C ASP A 29 -9.17 20.30 -5.40
N LYS A 30 -8.23 19.70 -6.12
CA LYS A 30 -7.57 20.31 -7.27
C LYS A 30 -7.19 19.31 -8.37
N LYS A 31 -6.87 19.83 -9.54
CA LYS A 31 -6.42 19.04 -10.68
C LYS A 31 -4.98 18.57 -10.50
N ARG A 32 -4.73 17.29 -10.82
CA ARG A 32 -3.41 16.62 -10.82
C ARG A 32 -3.23 15.88 -12.15
N PRO A 33 -2.58 16.52 -13.13
CA PRO A 33 -2.46 15.94 -14.49
C PRO A 33 -1.83 14.55 -14.51
N GLU A 34 -0.92 14.27 -13.58
CA GLU A 34 -0.27 12.96 -13.42
C GLU A 34 -1.23 11.83 -13.07
N CYS A 35 -2.40 12.18 -12.51
CA CYS A 35 -3.45 11.22 -12.15
C CYS A 35 -4.45 10.96 -13.30
N ASN A 36 -4.32 11.65 -14.42
CA ASN A 36 -5.19 11.44 -15.59
C ASN A 36 -4.71 10.20 -16.39
N ILE A 37 -5.20 9.04 -16.00
CA ILE A 37 -4.76 7.74 -16.53
C ILE A 37 -5.78 7.13 -17.50
N GLY A 38 -7.04 7.55 -17.40
CA GLY A 38 -8.15 6.93 -18.13
C GLY A 38 -8.66 5.67 -17.43
N ASN A 39 -8.96 4.64 -18.20
CA ASN A 39 -9.62 3.44 -17.71
C ASN A 39 -8.63 2.40 -17.18
N LEU A 40 -8.95 1.82 -16.02
CA LEU A 40 -8.29 0.64 -15.45
C LEU A 40 -9.34 -0.36 -14.98
N TYR A 41 -8.94 -1.63 -14.93
CA TYR A 41 -9.79 -2.71 -14.44
C TYR A 41 -9.19 -3.30 -13.17
N SER A 42 -10.05 -3.65 -12.21
CA SER A 42 -9.68 -4.23 -10.93
C SER A 42 -10.42 -5.54 -10.71
N GLU A 43 -9.71 -6.54 -10.30
CA GLU A 43 -10.30 -7.78 -9.79
C GLU A 43 -10.87 -7.51 -8.38
N TYR A 44 -12.05 -8.07 -8.08
CA TYR A 44 -12.62 -7.96 -6.74
C TYR A 44 -12.72 -9.29 -6.00
N MET A 45 -12.49 -10.40 -6.70
CA MET A 45 -12.37 -11.75 -6.12
C MET A 45 -11.40 -12.57 -6.97
N SER A 46 -10.50 -13.28 -6.31
CA SER A 46 -9.54 -14.18 -6.96
C SER A 46 -10.27 -15.23 -7.83
N GLY A 47 -9.78 -15.43 -9.05
CA GLY A 47 -10.29 -16.44 -9.98
C GLY A 47 -11.63 -16.14 -10.65
N LYS A 48 -12.18 -14.92 -10.51
CA LYS A 48 -13.43 -14.54 -11.19
C LYS A 48 -13.19 -13.61 -12.39
N THR A 49 -14.00 -13.83 -13.42
CA THR A 49 -13.98 -13.03 -14.66
C THR A 49 -14.58 -11.63 -14.49
N ASN A 50 -15.31 -11.39 -13.40
CA ASN A 50 -15.95 -10.10 -13.16
C ASN A 50 -14.94 -9.09 -12.65
N LYS A 51 -14.70 -8.05 -13.44
CA LYS A 51 -13.81 -6.93 -13.12
C LYS A 51 -14.63 -5.68 -12.89
N ASP A 52 -14.26 -4.95 -11.84
CA ASP A 52 -14.72 -3.58 -11.67
C ASP A 52 -13.87 -2.66 -12.55
N SER A 53 -14.44 -1.56 -13.00
CA SER A 53 -13.72 -0.59 -13.81
C SER A 53 -13.55 0.73 -13.07
N PHE A 54 -12.39 1.32 -13.24
CA PHE A 54 -12.08 2.67 -12.78
C PHE A 54 -11.86 3.59 -13.96
N HIS A 55 -12.31 4.82 -13.83
CA HIS A 55 -11.98 5.90 -14.75
C HIS A 55 -11.30 7.02 -13.97
N PHE A 56 -9.99 7.21 -14.18
CA PHE A 56 -9.18 8.20 -13.49
C PHE A 56 -9.02 9.47 -14.31
N LEU A 57 -9.37 10.59 -13.70
CA LEU A 57 -9.22 11.94 -14.24
C LEU A 57 -8.27 12.75 -13.35
N SER A 58 -7.89 13.94 -13.82
CA SER A 58 -6.95 14.81 -13.10
C SER A 58 -7.43 15.27 -11.71
N ASN A 59 -8.73 15.31 -11.46
CA ASN A 59 -9.31 15.78 -10.19
C ASN A 59 -10.37 14.84 -9.63
N SER A 60 -10.52 13.64 -10.18
CA SER A 60 -11.51 12.68 -9.71
C SER A 60 -11.17 11.27 -10.19
N PHE A 61 -11.80 10.27 -9.57
CA PHE A 61 -11.98 8.98 -10.23
C PHE A 61 -13.39 8.45 -9.99
N THR A 62 -13.84 7.60 -10.92
CA THR A 62 -15.11 6.90 -10.84
C THR A 62 -14.87 5.40 -10.82
N LEU A 63 -15.46 4.72 -9.85
CA LEU A 63 -15.56 3.27 -9.79
C LEU A 63 -16.92 2.85 -10.37
N ILE A 64 -16.90 1.91 -11.29
CA ILE A 64 -18.11 1.25 -11.81
C ILE A 64 -18.04 -0.23 -11.39
N ALA A 65 -18.98 -0.64 -10.57
CA ALA A 65 -19.02 -1.98 -9.99
C ALA A 65 -20.42 -2.60 -10.11
N SER A 66 -20.48 -3.91 -10.30
CA SER A 66 -21.72 -4.65 -10.38
C SER A 66 -21.79 -5.70 -9.29
N ARG A 67 -22.87 -5.72 -8.49
CA ARG A 67 -23.03 -6.64 -7.38
C ARG A 67 -24.42 -7.27 -7.39
N SER A 68 -24.49 -8.57 -7.08
CA SER A 68 -25.78 -9.27 -6.93
C SER A 68 -26.53 -8.82 -5.66
N LYS A 69 -25.78 -8.57 -4.58
CA LYS A 69 -26.33 -8.08 -3.31
C LYS A 69 -26.50 -6.55 -3.38
N MET A 70 -27.62 -6.10 -2.88
CA MET A 70 -27.88 -4.67 -2.67
C MET A 70 -27.20 -4.24 -1.36
N PHE A 71 -26.42 -3.18 -1.41
CA PHE A 71 -25.84 -2.54 -0.24
C PHE A 71 -26.68 -1.36 0.21
N VAL A 72 -26.84 -1.23 1.52
CA VAL A 72 -27.54 -0.10 2.14
C VAL A 72 -26.62 1.12 2.14
N ASP A 73 -27.24 2.30 2.05
CA ASP A 73 -26.58 3.59 2.15
C ASP A 73 -25.68 3.66 3.39
N GLY A 74 -24.61 4.37 3.33
CA GLY A 74 -23.66 4.49 4.43
C GLY A 74 -22.72 3.27 4.60
N THR A 75 -23.22 2.03 4.40
CA THR A 75 -22.38 0.82 4.53
C THR A 75 -21.29 0.73 3.47
N ILE A 76 -21.47 1.39 2.32
CA ILE A 76 -20.48 1.41 1.24
C ILE A 76 -19.21 2.15 1.69
N LEU A 77 -19.34 3.23 2.45
CA LEU A 77 -18.21 4.04 2.88
C LEU A 77 -17.69 3.66 4.26
N SER A 78 -18.56 3.22 5.17
CA SER A 78 -18.19 2.95 6.57
C SER A 78 -17.75 1.52 6.85
N ASN A 79 -18.20 0.54 6.04
CA ASN A 79 -17.89 -0.86 6.28
C ASN A 79 -16.72 -1.36 5.42
N SER A 80 -15.56 -1.58 6.06
CA SER A 80 -14.35 -2.08 5.39
C SER A 80 -14.49 -3.48 4.78
N THR A 81 -15.47 -4.28 5.23
CA THR A 81 -15.74 -5.61 4.63
C THR A 81 -16.61 -5.52 3.37
N ASN A 82 -17.15 -4.35 3.05
CA ASN A 82 -17.89 -4.14 1.82
C ASN A 82 -16.97 -4.19 0.60
N SER A 83 -17.31 -5.03 -0.37
CA SER A 83 -16.48 -5.22 -1.58
C SER A 83 -16.32 -3.95 -2.44
N ILE A 84 -17.30 -3.03 -2.40
CA ILE A 84 -17.20 -1.73 -3.09
C ILE A 84 -16.24 -0.82 -2.31
N ASN A 85 -16.32 -0.79 -0.99
CA ASN A 85 -15.38 -0.05 -0.14
C ASN A 85 -13.94 -0.50 -0.38
N SER A 86 -13.71 -1.82 -0.40
CA SER A 86 -12.39 -2.39 -0.70
C SER A 86 -11.85 -1.92 -2.07
N GLN A 87 -12.70 -1.85 -3.09
CA GLN A 87 -12.31 -1.33 -4.40
C GLN A 87 -12.02 0.17 -4.35
N LEU A 88 -12.86 0.96 -3.66
CA LEU A 88 -12.62 2.40 -3.48
C LEU A 88 -11.27 2.67 -2.82
N LEU A 89 -10.91 1.88 -1.80
CA LEU A 89 -9.60 1.99 -1.13
C LEU A 89 -8.45 1.69 -2.09
N LYS A 90 -8.58 0.73 -3.02
CA LYS A 90 -7.58 0.51 -4.08
C LYS A 90 -7.45 1.74 -4.99
N GLY A 91 -8.59 2.30 -5.44
CA GLY A 91 -8.60 3.51 -6.26
C GLY A 91 -7.96 4.71 -5.57
N LEU A 92 -8.29 4.92 -4.29
CA LEU A 92 -7.67 5.96 -3.46
C LEU A 92 -6.16 5.74 -3.31
N LEU A 93 -5.75 4.52 -2.97
CA LEU A 93 -4.35 4.18 -2.81
C LEU A 93 -3.56 4.44 -4.10
N TYR A 94 -4.13 4.08 -5.26
CA TYR A 94 -3.53 4.35 -6.56
C TYR A 94 -3.42 5.85 -6.83
N TYR A 95 -4.51 6.59 -6.67
CA TYR A 95 -4.55 8.04 -6.90
C TYR A 95 -3.56 8.78 -5.98
N TYR A 96 -3.59 8.46 -4.67
CA TYR A 96 -2.66 9.04 -3.69
C TYR A 96 -1.20 8.69 -3.98
N SER A 97 -0.91 7.51 -4.52
CA SER A 97 0.47 7.11 -4.85
C SER A 97 1.02 7.85 -6.07
N LEU A 98 0.17 8.20 -7.04
CA LEU A 98 0.56 8.96 -8.24
C LEU A 98 0.67 10.45 -7.99
N ALA A 99 -0.25 11.03 -7.23
CA ALA A 99 -0.30 12.47 -6.98
C ALA A 99 1.01 12.97 -6.37
N LYS A 100 1.50 14.13 -6.81
CA LYS A 100 2.73 14.77 -6.31
C LYS A 100 2.58 15.43 -4.95
N ASP A 101 1.36 15.66 -4.52
CA ASP A 101 0.99 16.17 -3.20
C ASP A 101 -0.02 15.22 -2.53
N PHE A 102 -0.53 15.60 -1.36
CA PHE A 102 -1.59 14.86 -0.69
C PHE A 102 -2.96 15.38 -1.13
N PRO A 103 -3.75 14.56 -1.87
CA PRO A 103 -5.10 14.94 -2.27
C PRO A 103 -6.04 15.06 -1.07
N ASN A 104 -6.93 16.07 -1.10
CA ASN A 104 -8.07 16.13 -0.21
C ASN A 104 -9.33 15.77 -0.98
N ILE A 105 -10.15 14.90 -0.42
CA ILE A 105 -11.43 14.55 -1.01
C ILE A 105 -12.38 15.74 -0.79
N LYS A 106 -12.97 16.21 -1.88
CA LYS A 106 -13.96 17.30 -1.87
C LYS A 106 -15.38 16.76 -1.71
N GLN A 107 -15.66 15.67 -2.41
CA GLN A 107 -17.00 15.10 -2.49
C GLN A 107 -16.96 13.66 -2.91
N ILE A 108 -17.89 12.85 -2.39
CA ILE A 108 -18.17 11.49 -2.81
C ILE A 108 -19.61 11.42 -3.29
N SER A 109 -19.83 10.84 -4.46
CA SER A 109 -21.18 10.63 -5.01
C SER A 109 -21.37 9.15 -5.32
N ILE A 110 -22.48 8.57 -4.88
CA ILE A 110 -22.82 7.17 -5.12
C ILE A 110 -24.16 7.13 -5.83
N ILE A 111 -24.19 6.51 -7.01
CA ILE A 111 -25.39 6.27 -7.78
C ILE A 111 -25.53 4.77 -7.94
N ARG A 112 -26.69 4.22 -7.54
CA ARG A 112 -27.05 2.84 -7.83
C ARG A 112 -28.13 2.80 -8.91
N LYS A 113 -27.92 1.94 -9.89
CA LYS A 113 -28.87 1.68 -10.96
C LYS A 113 -29.30 0.22 -10.91
N ARG A 114 -30.60 0.01 -11.00
CA ARG A 114 -31.21 -1.31 -11.14
C ARG A 114 -32.16 -1.28 -12.33
N ALA A 115 -32.03 -2.23 -13.25
CA ALA A 115 -32.94 -2.37 -14.41
C ALA A 115 -33.19 -1.05 -15.17
N LYS A 116 -32.14 -0.26 -15.46
CA LYS A 116 -32.19 1.04 -16.14
C LYS A 116 -32.74 2.23 -15.33
N SER A 117 -33.24 2.04 -14.11
CA SER A 117 -33.67 3.13 -13.24
C SER A 117 -32.59 3.47 -12.22
N ILE A 118 -32.49 4.75 -11.85
CA ILE A 118 -31.72 5.19 -10.67
C ILE A 118 -32.64 5.00 -9.48
N ASP A 119 -32.28 4.07 -8.57
CA ASP A 119 -33.03 3.79 -7.36
C ASP A 119 -32.34 4.32 -6.10
N PHE A 120 -31.15 4.91 -6.28
CA PHE A 120 -30.38 5.48 -5.20
C PHE A 120 -29.40 6.56 -5.71
N ASN A 121 -29.41 7.72 -5.06
CA ASN A 121 -28.45 8.80 -5.33
C ASN A 121 -28.01 9.38 -3.98
N TYR A 122 -26.73 9.17 -3.65
CA TYR A 122 -26.14 9.62 -2.40
C TYR A 122 -25.00 10.60 -2.70
N LYS A 123 -24.96 11.69 -1.98
CA LYS A 123 -23.93 12.71 -2.11
C LYS A 123 -23.39 13.07 -0.72
N GLU A 124 -22.11 12.81 -0.50
CA GLU A 124 -21.40 13.10 0.75
C GLU A 124 -20.37 14.19 0.52
N CYS A 125 -20.33 15.18 1.37
CA CYS A 125 -19.33 16.25 1.35
C CYS A 125 -18.25 16.05 2.43
N LYS A 126 -18.51 15.26 3.45
CA LYS A 126 -17.56 14.94 4.52
C LYS A 126 -16.85 13.63 4.22
N THR A 127 -15.57 13.57 4.50
CA THR A 127 -14.66 12.58 3.97
C THR A 127 -13.94 11.75 5.02
N ASP A 128 -14.28 11.95 6.29
CA ASP A 128 -13.62 11.31 7.43
C ASP A 128 -13.76 9.78 7.43
N ILE A 129 -14.79 9.29 6.71
CA ILE A 129 -15.13 7.87 6.67
C ILE A 129 -14.14 7.05 5.83
N ILE A 130 -13.65 7.61 4.73
CA ILE A 130 -12.80 6.85 3.80
C ILE A 130 -11.48 7.52 3.43
N GLN A 131 -11.17 8.70 3.95
CA GLN A 131 -9.89 9.33 3.68
C GLN A 131 -8.76 8.53 4.33
N PRO A 132 -7.95 7.79 3.56
CA PRO A 132 -7.00 6.83 4.13
C PRO A 132 -5.81 7.53 4.75
N ILE A 133 -5.53 8.77 4.32
CA ILE A 133 -4.32 9.49 4.70
C ILE A 133 -4.62 10.98 4.76
N ILE A 134 -4.30 11.57 5.89
CA ILE A 134 -4.29 13.02 6.08
C ILE A 134 -2.83 13.46 6.03
N GLY A 135 -2.47 14.28 5.05
CA GLY A 135 -1.13 14.79 4.89
C GLY A 135 -1.15 16.16 4.23
N SER A 136 -0.05 16.87 4.34
CA SER A 136 0.14 18.20 3.72
C SER A 136 1.52 18.28 3.05
N GLY A 137 1.61 19.12 2.03
CA GLY A 137 2.85 19.37 1.31
C GLY A 137 3.10 18.42 0.12
N ASN A 138 4.25 18.60 -0.50
CA ASN A 138 4.63 17.87 -1.69
C ASN A 138 5.38 16.58 -1.34
N LYS A 139 5.17 15.54 -2.12
CA LYS A 139 5.93 14.31 -2.04
C LYS A 139 7.22 14.46 -2.85
N LYS A 140 8.33 14.02 -2.28
CA LYS A 140 9.64 14.06 -2.95
C LYS A 140 9.78 13.06 -4.10
N PHE A 141 8.91 12.05 -4.16
CA PHE A 141 9.00 10.96 -5.12
C PHE A 141 7.65 10.74 -5.79
N SER A 142 7.66 10.51 -7.09
CA SER A 142 6.53 10.02 -7.87
C SER A 142 6.74 8.55 -8.20
N LEU A 143 5.70 7.74 -8.10
CA LEU A 143 5.76 6.33 -8.44
C LEU A 143 5.34 6.12 -9.91
N GLN A 144 5.90 5.10 -10.54
CA GLN A 144 5.59 4.77 -11.94
C GLN A 144 4.21 4.14 -12.04
N LYS A 145 3.32 4.77 -12.82
CA LYS A 145 1.92 4.36 -12.99
C LYS A 145 1.74 2.89 -13.37
N ASP A 146 2.58 2.38 -14.27
CA ASP A 146 2.42 1.01 -14.77
C ASP A 146 2.79 -0.03 -13.72
N LYS A 147 3.81 0.24 -12.90
CA LYS A 147 4.19 -0.66 -11.79
C LYS A 147 3.16 -0.66 -10.67
N LEU A 148 2.39 0.42 -10.51
CA LEU A 148 1.33 0.51 -9.50
C LEU A 148 0.07 -0.28 -9.87
N LYS A 149 -0.14 -0.64 -11.14
CA LYS A 149 -1.34 -1.39 -11.57
C LYS A 149 -1.51 -2.72 -10.83
N VAL A 150 -0.44 -3.30 -10.32
CA VAL A 150 -0.47 -4.54 -9.53
C VAL A 150 -1.38 -4.46 -8.28
N ILE A 151 -1.65 -3.26 -7.77
CA ILE A 151 -2.56 -3.09 -6.61
C ILE A 151 -4.01 -3.49 -6.91
N PHE A 152 -4.40 -3.53 -8.19
CA PHE A 152 -5.73 -3.93 -8.64
C PHE A 152 -5.89 -5.44 -8.81
N GLU A 153 -4.81 -6.21 -8.69
CA GLU A 153 -4.83 -7.67 -8.75
C GLU A 153 -5.19 -8.28 -7.39
N GLU A 154 -5.98 -9.35 -7.40
CA GLU A 154 -6.27 -10.16 -6.21
C GLU A 154 -5.23 -11.30 -6.04
N THR A 155 -3.96 -10.91 -6.11
CA THR A 155 -2.80 -11.78 -5.91
C THR A 155 -2.11 -11.45 -4.60
N GLU A 156 -1.26 -12.35 -4.11
CA GLU A 156 -0.41 -12.08 -2.94
C GLU A 156 0.49 -10.86 -3.18
N LYS A 157 1.03 -10.71 -4.39
CA LYS A 157 1.80 -9.53 -4.81
C LYS A 157 0.98 -8.26 -4.71
N GLY A 158 -0.25 -8.27 -5.24
CA GLY A 158 -1.17 -7.13 -5.15
C GLY A 158 -1.47 -6.75 -3.71
N ASN A 159 -1.73 -7.75 -2.85
CA ASN A 159 -1.97 -7.52 -1.43
C ASN A 159 -0.74 -6.97 -0.69
N ALA A 160 0.44 -7.54 -0.94
CA ALA A 160 1.69 -7.04 -0.35
C ALA A 160 1.95 -5.58 -0.75
N MET A 161 1.72 -5.25 -2.02
CA MET A 161 1.89 -3.89 -2.53
C MET A 161 0.88 -2.91 -1.91
N ARG A 162 -0.40 -3.29 -1.78
CA ARG A 162 -1.43 -2.46 -1.12
C ARG A 162 -1.04 -2.13 0.31
N ILE A 163 -0.63 -3.12 1.09
CA ILE A 163 -0.19 -2.93 2.48
C ILE A 163 1.05 -2.02 2.54
N ALA A 164 2.07 -2.31 1.73
CA ALA A 164 3.30 -1.54 1.71
C ALA A 164 3.07 -0.07 1.34
N LEU A 165 2.30 0.20 0.29
CA LEU A 165 1.98 1.56 -0.14
C LEU A 165 1.14 2.32 0.89
N SER A 166 0.21 1.63 1.57
CA SER A 166 -0.57 2.23 2.64
C SER A 166 0.33 2.74 3.78
N TYR A 167 1.27 1.94 4.24
CA TYR A 167 2.25 2.35 5.24
C TYR A 167 3.23 3.40 4.70
N TRP A 168 3.70 3.25 3.46
CA TRP A 168 4.58 4.24 2.84
C TRP A 168 3.94 5.63 2.80
N LEU A 169 2.70 5.73 2.34
CA LEU A 169 1.96 6.99 2.30
C LEU A 169 1.78 7.58 3.71
N LYS A 170 1.42 6.76 4.70
CA LYS A 170 1.34 7.21 6.11
C LYS A 170 2.68 7.72 6.61
N GLY A 171 3.76 7.02 6.29
CA GLY A 171 5.11 7.42 6.68
C GLY A 171 5.52 8.77 6.10
N ILE A 172 5.30 8.99 4.79
CA ILE A 172 5.65 10.27 4.16
C ILE A 172 4.72 11.42 4.59
N ALA A 173 3.48 11.12 4.99
CA ALA A 173 2.54 12.10 5.53
C ALA A 173 2.87 12.51 6.98
N SER A 174 3.57 11.66 7.72
CA SER A 174 3.88 11.89 9.13
C SER A 174 4.90 13.02 9.29
N LYS A 175 4.59 13.99 10.17
CA LYS A 175 5.51 15.07 10.54
C LYS A 175 6.52 14.62 11.60
N GLU A 176 6.10 13.76 12.48
CA GLU A 176 6.88 13.26 13.60
C GLU A 176 7.82 12.14 13.13
N LYS A 177 9.10 12.26 13.49
CA LYS A 177 10.17 11.39 12.98
C LYS A 177 9.99 9.91 13.35
N TYR A 178 9.52 9.64 14.56
CA TYR A 178 9.31 8.28 15.06
C TYR A 178 8.21 7.56 14.25
N TYR A 179 7.02 8.16 14.12
CA TYR A 179 5.93 7.59 13.33
C TYR A 179 6.27 7.47 11.85
N LYS A 180 7.04 8.43 11.32
CA LYS A 180 7.56 8.36 9.96
C LYS A 180 8.43 7.13 9.76
N PHE A 181 9.38 6.90 10.68
CA PHE A 181 10.26 5.74 10.64
C PHE A 181 9.47 4.43 10.77
N ASP A 182 8.61 4.30 11.79
CA ASP A 182 7.80 3.09 12.02
C ASP A 182 6.98 2.71 10.79
N HIS A 183 6.27 3.67 10.19
CA HIS A 183 5.48 3.40 9.01
C HIS A 183 6.32 3.05 7.78
N LEU A 184 7.44 3.72 7.56
CA LEU A 184 8.34 3.39 6.45
C LEU A 184 8.99 2.01 6.65
N TRP A 185 9.33 1.66 7.89
CA TRP A 185 9.83 0.33 8.24
C TRP A 185 8.78 -0.75 7.97
N ARG A 186 7.52 -0.55 8.37
CA ARG A 186 6.42 -1.49 8.07
C ARG A 186 6.19 -1.66 6.57
N ALA A 187 6.29 -0.57 5.81
CA ALA A 187 6.20 -0.64 4.34
C ALA A 187 7.31 -1.50 3.74
N TYR A 188 8.55 -1.25 4.16
CA TYR A 188 9.72 -2.02 3.73
C TYR A 188 9.61 -3.48 4.17
N ASN A 189 9.27 -3.73 5.42
CA ASN A 189 9.13 -5.08 5.99
C ASN A 189 8.12 -5.91 5.19
N ARG A 190 6.98 -5.35 4.81
CA ARG A 190 6.00 -6.08 3.99
C ARG A 190 6.54 -6.48 2.63
N LEU A 191 7.32 -5.61 1.97
CA LEU A 191 7.90 -5.91 0.66
C LEU A 191 9.02 -6.95 0.76
N PHE A 192 9.91 -6.83 1.73
CA PHE A 192 11.02 -7.76 1.84
C PHE A 192 10.56 -9.15 2.29
N MET A 193 9.54 -9.25 3.16
CA MET A 193 8.92 -10.53 3.51
C MET A 193 8.26 -11.19 2.30
N TYR A 194 7.55 -10.41 1.47
CA TYR A 194 6.99 -10.92 0.22
C TYR A 194 8.10 -11.40 -0.74
N GLN A 195 9.15 -10.61 -0.96
CA GLN A 195 10.28 -10.96 -1.82
C GLN A 195 11.05 -12.19 -1.29
N GLY A 196 11.18 -12.30 0.01
CA GLY A 196 11.84 -13.43 0.66
C GLY A 196 11.06 -14.74 0.56
N ASN A 197 9.73 -14.66 0.41
CA ASN A 197 8.83 -15.82 0.34
C ASN A 197 9.08 -16.87 1.43
N THR A 198 9.24 -16.41 2.67
CA THR A 198 9.42 -17.25 3.86
C THR A 198 8.92 -16.51 5.10
N SER A 199 8.50 -17.25 6.12
CA SER A 199 8.06 -16.68 7.41
C SER A 199 9.23 -16.27 8.32
N LYS A 200 10.46 -16.69 8.00
CA LYS A 200 11.65 -16.38 8.79
C LYS A 200 12.30 -15.09 8.31
N GLU A 201 12.32 -14.08 9.16
CA GLU A 201 12.88 -12.76 8.85
C GLU A 201 14.35 -12.82 8.42
N VAL A 202 15.16 -13.64 9.08
CA VAL A 202 16.59 -13.80 8.76
C VAL A 202 16.79 -14.30 7.32
N ASP A 203 15.95 -15.26 6.87
CA ASP A 203 16.02 -15.79 5.51
C ASP A 203 15.57 -14.74 4.49
N CYS A 204 14.54 -13.97 4.82
CA CYS A 204 14.09 -12.85 3.99
C CYS A 204 15.18 -11.78 3.84
N MET A 205 15.87 -11.42 4.94
CA MET A 205 16.99 -10.47 4.91
C MET A 205 18.13 -10.96 4.01
N SER A 206 18.50 -12.23 4.11
CA SER A 206 19.53 -12.83 3.28
C SER A 206 19.15 -12.79 1.80
N LYS A 207 17.93 -13.17 1.45
CA LYS A 207 17.42 -13.11 0.07
C LYS A 207 17.33 -11.67 -0.44
N MET A 208 16.90 -10.72 0.39
CA MET A 208 16.86 -9.31 0.02
C MET A 208 18.26 -8.75 -0.24
N ARG A 209 19.25 -9.13 0.57
CA ARG A 209 20.64 -8.76 0.33
C ARG A 209 21.12 -9.24 -1.04
N ILE A 210 20.86 -10.50 -1.38
CA ILE A 210 21.20 -11.07 -2.69
C ILE A 210 20.47 -10.32 -3.81
N PHE A 211 19.18 -10.03 -3.61
CA PHE A 211 18.40 -9.27 -4.59
C PHE A 211 19.00 -7.87 -4.84
N ILE A 212 19.39 -7.14 -3.79
CA ILE A 212 20.02 -5.82 -3.91
C ILE A 212 21.35 -5.93 -4.67
N ILE A 213 22.18 -6.92 -4.34
CA ILE A 213 23.48 -7.14 -4.98
C ILE A 213 23.31 -7.39 -6.49
N ASN A 214 22.32 -8.21 -6.86
CA ASN A 214 22.06 -8.57 -8.26
C ASN A 214 21.34 -7.46 -9.04
N ASN A 215 20.74 -6.48 -8.36
CA ASN A 215 19.95 -5.41 -8.96
C ASN A 215 20.40 -4.02 -8.52
N LYS A 216 21.71 -3.78 -8.47
CA LYS A 216 22.31 -2.52 -7.98
C LYS A 216 21.75 -1.28 -8.67
N ASN A 217 21.42 -1.39 -9.95
CA ASN A 217 20.82 -0.33 -10.74
C ASN A 217 19.45 0.17 -10.21
N LEU A 218 18.71 -0.69 -9.50
CA LEU A 218 17.44 -0.30 -8.87
C LEU A 218 17.66 0.44 -7.54
N PHE A 219 18.86 0.35 -6.97
CA PHE A 219 19.21 0.86 -5.63
C PHE A 219 20.26 1.97 -5.65
N THR A 220 20.43 2.67 -6.77
CA THR A 220 21.47 3.68 -6.98
C THR A 220 21.50 4.75 -5.90
N ASN A 221 20.35 5.31 -5.51
CA ASN A 221 20.27 6.31 -4.46
C ASN A 221 20.64 5.75 -3.08
N THR A 222 20.17 4.54 -2.75
CA THR A 222 20.49 3.86 -1.50
C THR A 222 22.00 3.58 -1.42
N LEU A 223 22.58 3.06 -2.50
CA LEU A 223 24.02 2.78 -2.59
C LEU A 223 24.85 4.06 -2.46
N LYS A 224 24.41 5.16 -3.10
CA LYS A 224 25.09 6.46 -2.97
C LYS A 224 25.12 6.93 -1.50
N ILE A 225 24.01 6.81 -0.79
CA ILE A 225 23.92 7.19 0.63
C ILE A 225 24.80 6.25 1.47
N THR A 226 24.72 4.93 1.24
CA THR A 226 25.50 3.94 2.00
C THR A 226 27.00 4.09 1.78
N ASN A 227 27.42 4.37 0.56
CA ASN A 227 28.84 4.56 0.22
C ASN A 227 29.42 5.89 0.77
N ALA A 228 28.56 6.81 1.20
CA ALA A 228 28.99 8.03 1.87
C ALA A 228 29.38 7.81 3.34
N TYR A 229 28.98 6.68 3.95
CA TYR A 229 29.39 6.33 5.31
C TYR A 229 30.82 5.81 5.34
N THR A 230 31.58 6.30 6.31
CA THR A 230 32.93 5.77 6.59
C THR A 230 32.87 4.40 7.25
N ASN A 231 33.94 3.63 7.16
CA ASN A 231 34.03 2.33 7.85
C ASN A 231 33.85 2.45 9.36
N ASN A 232 34.25 3.57 9.97
CA ASN A 232 34.06 3.82 11.40
C ASN A 232 32.58 4.06 11.73
N GLU A 233 31.87 4.88 10.95
CA GLU A 233 30.42 5.10 11.15
C GLU A 233 29.62 3.82 10.96
N LEU A 234 29.97 2.98 9.96
CA LEU A 234 29.32 1.67 9.76
C LEU A 234 29.62 0.72 10.93
N ARG A 235 30.82 0.78 11.48
CA ARG A 235 31.22 -0.02 12.65
C ARG A 235 30.46 0.42 13.89
N ASP A 236 30.35 1.71 14.13
CA ASP A 236 29.58 2.28 15.26
C ASP A 236 28.09 1.95 15.16
N PHE A 237 27.52 2.04 13.97
CA PHE A 237 26.13 1.64 13.71
C PHE A 237 25.91 0.15 14.01
N ARG A 238 26.81 -0.71 13.56
CA ARG A 238 26.76 -2.16 13.82
C ARG A 238 26.84 -2.47 15.31
N TRP A 239 27.70 -1.80 16.07
CA TRP A 239 27.84 -1.99 17.49
C TRP A 239 26.58 -1.53 18.26
N ARG A 240 26.04 -0.38 17.92
CA ARG A 240 24.77 0.08 18.50
C ARG A 240 23.64 -0.90 18.24
N SER A 241 23.52 -1.40 17.03
CA SER A 241 22.52 -2.41 16.69
C SER A 241 22.70 -3.71 17.48
N LEU A 242 23.93 -4.14 17.71
CA LEU A 242 24.24 -5.34 18.50
C LEU A 242 23.90 -5.17 19.99
N ILE A 243 24.10 -3.99 20.54
CA ILE A 243 23.86 -3.69 21.95
C ILE A 243 22.37 -3.50 22.23
N LEU A 244 21.64 -2.84 21.33
CA LEU A 244 20.22 -2.51 21.46
C LEU A 244 19.28 -3.66 21.08
N ASN A 245 19.77 -4.73 20.46
CA ASN A 245 18.95 -5.89 20.13
C ASN A 245 18.83 -6.84 21.30
N ASP A 246 17.61 -7.10 21.73
CA ASP A 246 17.29 -8.27 22.53
C ASP A 246 17.53 -9.54 21.71
N TYR A 247 18.59 -10.25 22.06
CA TYR A 247 18.85 -11.53 21.42
C TYR A 247 17.81 -12.55 21.89
N ALA A 248 17.13 -13.14 20.95
CA ALA A 248 16.07 -14.10 21.16
C ALA A 248 16.50 -15.37 21.95
N THR A 249 17.79 -15.54 22.24
CA THR A 249 18.28 -16.67 23.01
C THR A 249 19.44 -16.24 23.92
N SER A 250 19.44 -16.75 25.16
CA SER A 250 20.52 -16.59 26.15
C SER A 250 21.91 -17.00 25.59
N LYS A 251 21.96 -17.98 24.68
CA LYS A 251 23.17 -18.42 24.02
C LYS A 251 23.82 -17.32 23.15
N LYS A 252 23.00 -16.58 22.40
CA LYS A 252 23.49 -15.46 21.54
C LYS A 252 23.95 -14.28 22.39
N THR A 253 23.23 -13.96 23.45
CA THR A 253 23.62 -12.92 24.42
C THR A 253 24.94 -13.26 25.09
N LYS A 254 25.12 -14.53 25.51
CA LYS A 254 26.39 -15.02 26.04
C LYS A 254 27.54 -14.93 25.04
N ALA A 255 27.32 -15.36 23.79
CA ALA A 255 28.33 -15.30 22.73
C ALA A 255 28.76 -13.85 22.45
N PHE A 256 27.84 -12.90 22.52
CA PHE A 256 28.14 -11.47 22.36
C PHE A 256 28.94 -10.93 23.56
N HIS A 257 28.55 -11.26 24.77
CA HIS A 257 29.27 -10.92 25.99
C HIS A 257 30.72 -11.47 25.97
N ASP A 258 30.86 -12.74 25.61
CA ASP A 258 32.19 -13.39 25.50
C ASP A 258 33.05 -12.73 24.42
N PHE A 259 32.44 -12.27 23.31
CA PHE A 259 33.11 -11.52 22.26
C PHE A 259 33.63 -10.17 22.77
N ILE A 260 32.81 -9.41 23.51
CA ILE A 260 33.22 -8.11 24.11
C ILE A 260 34.40 -8.33 25.05
N LEU A 261 34.31 -9.31 25.95
CA LEU A 261 35.37 -9.61 26.93
C LEU A 261 36.68 -10.03 26.25
N ARG A 262 36.61 -10.80 25.17
CA ARG A 262 37.78 -11.29 24.45
C ARG A 262 38.59 -10.19 23.77
N TYR A 263 37.92 -9.19 23.21
CA TYR A 263 38.58 -8.19 22.42
C TYR A 263 38.99 -6.93 23.15
N HIS A 264 38.61 -6.78 24.45
CA HIS A 264 38.97 -5.67 25.36
C HIS A 264 38.97 -4.27 24.68
N ASP A 265 38.05 -4.05 23.72
CA ASP A 265 37.98 -2.75 23.06
C ASP A 265 37.43 -1.72 24.08
N ILE A 266 38.28 -0.77 24.47
CA ILE A 266 37.95 0.28 25.45
C ILE A 266 36.70 1.07 25.03
N ARG A 267 36.45 1.24 23.73
CA ARG A 267 35.28 1.95 23.21
C ARG A 267 34.00 1.14 23.41
N ILE A 268 34.09 -0.17 23.27
CA ILE A 268 32.98 -1.10 23.52
C ILE A 268 32.70 -1.17 24.99
N MET A 269 33.74 -1.26 25.84
CA MET A 269 33.59 -1.26 27.30
C MET A 269 33.00 0.06 27.79
N LYS A 270 33.40 1.20 27.25
CA LYS A 270 32.83 2.51 27.60
C LYS A 270 31.35 2.56 27.22
N LEU A 271 30.99 2.14 26.00
CA LEU A 271 29.60 2.09 25.53
C LEU A 271 28.74 1.13 26.38
N PHE A 272 29.28 -0.01 26.76
CA PHE A 272 28.65 -0.99 27.63
C PHE A 272 28.38 -0.40 29.02
N ASN A 273 29.34 0.30 29.62
CA ASN A 273 29.21 0.97 30.90
C ASN A 273 28.22 2.15 30.89
N GLU A 274 28.08 2.81 29.74
CA GLU A 274 27.09 3.89 29.55
C GLU A 274 25.65 3.36 29.40
N ILE A 275 25.46 2.12 28.93
CA ILE A 275 24.14 1.53 28.67
C ILE A 275 23.67 0.63 29.83
N LEU A 276 24.58 0.00 30.57
CA LEU A 276 24.26 -0.91 31.67
C LEU A 276 23.39 -0.31 32.80
N PRO A 277 23.42 1.01 33.09
CA PRO A 277 22.56 1.61 34.11
C PRO A 277 21.09 1.76 33.68
N TYR A 278 20.73 1.55 32.40
CA TYR A 278 19.37 1.70 31.84
C TYR A 278 18.78 0.37 31.41
#